data_47050937470ec1d5056ff2155b6c8dab
#
_entry.id   47050937470ec1d5056ff2155b6c8dab
#
_cell.length_a   1.000
_cell.length_b   1.000
_cell.length_c   1.000
_cell.angle_alpha   90.00
_cell.angle_beta   90.00
_cell.angle_gamma   90.00
#
_symmetry.space_group_name_H-M   'P 1'
#
loop_
_entity.id
_entity.type
_entity.pdbx_description
1 polymer ?
#
loop_
_entity_poly.entity_id
_entity_poly.type
_entity_poly.pdbx_seq_one_letter_code
_entity_poly.pdbx_strand_id
1 'polypeptide(L)'
;MIVRTLDDITDTERDVRGDGWRAKRLLVRDDGVGFSLSETTVDRGAKMHLWYKHHNEACFVIDGEAEITERDTGTVHRIGPGSVYSPEHDRHTIRVTSPLRLVCVFNPPLTGRETHDAEGSYLPATD
;
A
#
# COMPACT_ATOMS: atom_id res chain seq x y z
N MET A 1 24.02 -3.89 -6.50
CA MET A 1 22.74 -4.52 -6.96
C MET A 1 22.03 -5.10 -5.76
N ILE A 2 20.74 -4.84 -5.62
CA ILE A 2 19.92 -5.38 -4.52
C ILE A 2 19.05 -6.50 -5.09
N VAL A 3 19.11 -7.68 -4.45
CA VAL A 3 18.25 -8.81 -4.78
C VAL A 3 17.69 -9.38 -3.49
N ARG A 4 16.37 -9.41 -3.37
CA ARG A 4 15.65 -9.94 -2.19
C ARG A 4 14.47 -10.77 -2.63
N THR A 5 14.09 -11.70 -1.77
CA THR A 5 12.85 -12.46 -1.92
C THR A 5 11.88 -12.07 -0.80
N LEU A 6 10.60 -12.44 -0.95
CA LEU A 6 9.62 -12.24 0.13
C LEU A 6 10.02 -12.98 1.40
N ASP A 7 10.66 -14.15 1.27
CA ASP A 7 11.14 -14.91 2.42
C ASP A 7 12.20 -14.15 3.22
N ASP A 8 13.02 -13.35 2.56
CA ASP A 8 14.02 -12.51 3.25
C ASP A 8 13.37 -11.45 4.16
N ILE A 9 12.14 -11.05 3.85
CA ILE A 9 11.42 -10.00 4.56
C ILE A 9 10.47 -10.57 5.62
N THR A 10 9.95 -11.77 5.39
CA THR A 10 8.95 -12.41 6.26
C THR A 10 9.43 -12.47 7.71
N ASP A 11 8.58 -12.01 8.63
CA ASP A 11 8.84 -11.98 10.06
C ASP A 11 10.04 -11.09 10.49
N THR A 12 10.43 -10.16 9.63
CA THR A 12 11.38 -9.09 9.97
C THR A 12 10.64 -7.78 10.27
N GLU A 13 11.36 -6.73 10.64
CA GLU A 13 10.78 -5.40 10.88
C GLU A 13 10.15 -4.77 9.63
N ARG A 14 10.47 -5.29 8.44
CA ARG A 14 9.91 -4.85 7.15
C ARG A 14 8.62 -5.58 6.80
N ASP A 15 8.24 -6.59 7.55
CA ASP A 15 6.97 -7.32 7.42
C ASP A 15 5.97 -6.70 8.40
N VAL A 16 5.19 -5.75 7.91
CA VAL A 16 4.31 -4.93 8.74
C VAL A 16 2.87 -5.35 8.53
N ARG A 17 2.15 -5.50 9.63
CA ARG A 17 0.73 -5.89 9.64
C ARG A 17 -0.11 -4.82 10.29
N GLY A 18 -1.31 -4.62 9.73
CA GLY A 18 -2.37 -3.83 10.32
C GLY A 18 -3.65 -4.63 10.34
N ASP A 19 -4.78 -3.95 10.59
CA ASP A 19 -6.08 -4.61 10.59
C ASP A 19 -6.51 -4.92 9.15
N GLY A 20 -6.53 -6.21 8.82
CA GLY A 20 -6.94 -6.70 7.51
C GLY A 20 -5.93 -6.53 6.39
N TRP A 21 -4.68 -6.15 6.70
CA TRP A 21 -3.64 -6.00 5.68
C TRP A 21 -2.26 -6.41 6.19
N ARG A 22 -1.37 -6.73 5.26
CA ARG A 22 0.03 -7.05 5.51
C ARG A 22 0.87 -6.51 4.36
N ALA A 23 1.92 -5.77 4.68
CA ALA A 23 2.86 -5.23 3.70
C ALA A 23 4.26 -5.77 3.97
N LYS A 24 4.81 -6.50 3.01
CA LYS A 24 6.21 -6.92 3.01
C LYS A 24 7.01 -5.93 2.19
N ARG A 25 7.79 -5.11 2.87
CA ARG A 25 8.49 -3.97 2.27
C ARG A 25 9.85 -4.38 1.77
N LEU A 26 9.93 -4.67 0.48
CA LEU A 26 11.12 -5.20 -0.19
C LEU A 26 12.20 -4.15 -0.39
N LEU A 27 11.80 -2.92 -0.72
CA LEU A 27 12.69 -1.77 -0.86
C LEU A 27 12.16 -0.64 0.01
N VAL A 28 13.05 -0.06 0.81
CA VAL A 28 12.72 1.01 1.75
C VAL A 28 13.72 2.16 1.62
N ARG A 29 13.48 3.25 2.34
CA ARG A 29 14.29 4.48 2.26
C ARG A 29 15.78 4.21 2.37
N ASP A 30 16.20 3.39 3.34
CA ASP A 30 17.62 3.14 3.61
C ASP A 30 18.32 2.38 2.50
N ASP A 31 17.59 1.79 1.56
CA ASP A 31 18.18 1.16 0.39
C ASP A 31 18.70 2.17 -0.64
N GLY A 32 18.30 3.44 -0.54
CA GLY A 32 18.84 4.52 -1.35
C GLY A 32 18.41 4.54 -2.81
N VAL A 33 17.32 3.86 -3.17
CA VAL A 33 16.85 3.78 -4.56
C VAL A 33 15.85 4.88 -4.93
N GLY A 34 15.42 5.72 -3.98
CA GLY A 34 14.56 6.86 -4.23
C GLY A 34 13.05 6.57 -4.20
N PHE A 35 12.66 5.37 -3.91
CA PHE A 35 11.27 4.94 -3.72
C PHE A 35 11.23 3.73 -2.78
N SER A 36 10.06 3.39 -2.28
CA SER A 36 9.84 2.12 -1.59
C SER A 36 8.91 1.24 -2.40
N LEU A 37 9.08 -0.07 -2.26
CA LEU A 37 8.27 -1.06 -2.95
C LEU A 37 7.91 -2.19 -1.99
N SER A 38 6.62 -2.53 -1.95
CA SER A 38 6.13 -3.61 -1.12
C SER A 38 5.22 -4.55 -1.90
N GLU A 39 5.14 -5.80 -1.42
CA GLU A 39 4.06 -6.70 -1.76
C GLU A 39 3.06 -6.62 -0.61
N THR A 40 1.84 -6.24 -0.93
CA THR A 40 0.78 -6.04 0.05
C THR A 40 -0.37 -7.00 -0.20
N THR A 41 -0.85 -7.62 0.87
CA THR A 41 -2.05 -8.45 0.84
C THR A 41 -3.12 -7.81 1.70
N VAL A 42 -4.38 -7.88 1.25
CA VAL A 42 -5.51 -7.34 1.98
C VAL A 42 -6.60 -8.39 2.03
N ASP A 43 -7.16 -8.57 3.21
CA ASP A 43 -8.14 -9.63 3.47
C ASP A 43 -9.47 -9.34 2.79
N ARG A 44 -10.15 -10.41 2.36
CA ARG A 44 -11.54 -10.33 1.89
C ARG A 44 -12.42 -9.70 2.98
N GLY A 45 -13.26 -8.75 2.58
CA GLY A 45 -14.15 -8.05 3.47
C GLY A 45 -13.52 -6.84 4.17
N ALA A 46 -12.22 -6.63 4.02
CA ALA A 46 -11.57 -5.44 4.57
C ALA A 46 -12.13 -4.18 3.90
N LYS A 47 -12.36 -3.16 4.73
CA LYS A 47 -12.76 -1.84 4.28
C LYS A 47 -11.87 -0.83 4.97
N MET A 48 -11.11 -0.08 4.20
CA MET A 48 -10.15 0.87 4.73
C MET A 48 -10.38 2.25 4.15
N HIS A 49 -10.36 3.26 5.04
CA HIS A 49 -10.36 4.66 4.65
C HIS A 49 -8.91 5.14 4.64
N LEU A 50 -8.43 5.61 3.51
CA LEU A 50 -7.04 5.95 3.29
C LEU A 50 -6.91 7.37 2.75
N TRP A 51 -5.84 8.05 3.19
CA TRP A 51 -5.53 9.38 2.72
C TRP A 51 -4.03 9.64 2.86
N TYR A 52 -3.27 9.34 1.82
CA TYR A 52 -1.82 9.56 1.84
C TYR A 52 -1.50 11.01 1.48
N LYS A 53 -1.38 11.86 2.49
CA LYS A 53 -1.13 13.31 2.34
C LYS A 53 0.32 13.62 1.99
N HIS A 54 1.24 12.77 2.39
CA HIS A 54 2.68 13.01 2.34
C HIS A 54 3.42 12.15 1.31
N HIS A 55 2.70 11.23 0.66
CA HIS A 55 3.28 10.27 -0.27
C HIS A 55 2.43 10.18 -1.53
N ASN A 56 3.10 9.99 -2.66
CA ASN A 56 2.45 9.47 -3.85
C ASN A 56 2.54 7.96 -3.82
N GLU A 57 1.44 7.31 -4.14
CA GLU A 57 1.34 5.86 -4.18
C GLU A 57 0.91 5.40 -5.57
N ALA A 58 1.50 4.29 -6.02
CA ALA A 58 0.97 3.52 -7.15
C ALA A 58 0.84 2.07 -6.72
N CYS A 59 -0.31 1.47 -7.00
CA CYS A 59 -0.59 0.07 -6.68
C CYS A 59 -0.96 -0.68 -7.94
N PHE A 60 -0.27 -1.79 -8.18
CA PHE A 60 -0.58 -2.71 -9.26
C PHE A 60 -1.18 -3.99 -8.70
N VAL A 61 -2.37 -4.35 -9.17
CA VAL A 61 -3.09 -5.54 -8.69
C VAL A 61 -2.56 -6.78 -9.40
N ILE A 62 -2.09 -7.75 -8.62
CA ILE A 62 -1.64 -9.06 -9.12
C ILE A 62 -2.79 -10.07 -9.06
N ASP A 63 -3.53 -10.07 -7.95
CA ASP A 63 -4.61 -11.02 -7.70
C ASP A 63 -5.68 -10.37 -6.82
N GLY A 64 -6.92 -10.88 -6.92
CA GLY A 64 -8.04 -10.39 -6.15
C GLY A 64 -8.80 -9.24 -6.79
N GLU A 65 -9.83 -8.78 -6.10
CA GLU A 65 -10.73 -7.73 -6.58
C GLU A 65 -11.13 -6.80 -5.44
N ALA A 66 -11.31 -5.52 -5.78
CA ALA A 66 -11.75 -4.51 -4.83
C ALA A 66 -12.51 -3.39 -5.53
N GLU A 67 -13.22 -2.59 -4.73
CA GLU A 67 -13.81 -1.33 -5.15
C GLU A 67 -13.10 -0.20 -4.43
N ILE A 68 -12.73 0.84 -5.18
CA ILE A 68 -12.17 2.07 -4.62
C ILE A 68 -13.17 3.19 -4.85
N THR A 69 -13.54 3.87 -3.77
CA THR A 69 -14.42 5.03 -3.81
C THR A 69 -13.61 6.29 -3.53
N GLU A 70 -13.65 7.25 -4.45
CA GLU A 70 -13.14 8.60 -4.20
C GLU A 70 -14.13 9.30 -3.27
N ARG A 71 -13.68 9.63 -2.05
CA ARG A 71 -14.61 10.08 -0.99
C ARG A 71 -15.20 11.46 -1.27
N ASP A 72 -14.47 12.32 -1.97
CA ASP A 72 -14.92 13.70 -2.24
C ASP A 72 -15.91 13.78 -3.42
N THR A 73 -15.87 12.84 -4.34
CA THR A 73 -16.74 12.81 -5.53
C THR A 73 -17.79 11.71 -5.50
N GLY A 74 -17.55 10.66 -4.73
CA GLY A 74 -18.39 9.45 -4.72
C GLY A 74 -18.15 8.52 -5.89
N THR A 75 -17.16 8.81 -6.75
CA THR A 75 -16.83 7.95 -7.89
C THR A 75 -16.31 6.61 -7.42
N VAL A 76 -16.82 5.53 -7.98
CA VAL A 76 -16.44 4.15 -7.64
C VAL A 76 -15.67 3.53 -8.80
N HIS A 77 -14.49 2.98 -8.50
CA HIS A 77 -13.67 2.26 -9.45
C HIS A 77 -13.58 0.80 -9.03
N ARG A 78 -13.79 -0.11 -9.96
CA ARG A 78 -13.55 -1.54 -9.73
C ARG A 78 -12.17 -1.88 -10.25
N ILE A 79 -11.39 -2.56 -9.40
CA ILE A 79 -10.04 -3.00 -9.75
C ILE A 79 -9.93 -4.51 -9.62
N GLY A 80 -9.12 -5.09 -10.50
CA GLY A 80 -8.81 -6.51 -10.55
C GLY A 80 -7.42 -6.73 -11.12
N PRO A 81 -7.00 -7.98 -11.37
CA PRO A 81 -5.67 -8.27 -11.88
C PRO A 81 -5.35 -7.47 -13.14
N GLY A 82 -4.17 -6.83 -13.15
CA GLY A 82 -3.73 -5.97 -14.24
C GLY A 82 -4.12 -4.51 -14.12
N SER A 83 -4.87 -4.13 -13.07
CA SER A 83 -5.21 -2.72 -12.82
C SER A 83 -4.08 -2.02 -12.07
N VAL A 84 -3.88 -0.74 -12.37
CA VAL A 84 -3.08 0.15 -11.53
C VAL A 84 -4.00 1.25 -11.00
N TYR A 85 -3.80 1.66 -9.75
CA TYR A 85 -4.41 2.89 -9.25
C TYR A 85 -3.37 3.73 -8.53
N SER A 86 -3.55 5.05 -8.61
CA SER A 86 -2.73 6.02 -7.91
C SER A 86 -3.65 7.09 -7.33
N PRO A 87 -3.76 7.21 -6.01
CA PRO A 87 -4.73 8.09 -5.37
C PRO A 87 -4.49 9.58 -5.55
N GLU A 88 -3.28 10.01 -5.89
CA GLU A 88 -2.92 11.43 -6.09
C GLU A 88 -3.29 12.31 -4.87
N HIS A 89 -3.11 11.80 -3.66
CA HIS A 89 -3.49 12.45 -2.39
C HIS A 89 -5.01 12.57 -2.15
N ASP A 90 -5.83 11.90 -2.95
CA ASP A 90 -7.27 11.89 -2.74
C ASP A 90 -7.64 10.99 -1.56
N ARG A 91 -8.62 11.44 -0.78
CA ARG A 91 -9.24 10.59 0.23
C ARG A 91 -10.04 9.51 -0.47
N HIS A 92 -9.80 8.27 -0.09
CA HIS A 92 -10.47 7.15 -0.72
C HIS A 92 -10.79 6.04 0.26
N THR A 93 -11.73 5.19 -0.13
CA THR A 93 -12.08 3.97 0.61
C THR A 93 -11.84 2.78 -0.31
N ILE A 94 -11.11 1.81 0.17
CA ILE A 94 -10.97 0.53 -0.52
C ILE A 94 -11.80 -0.52 0.20
N ARG A 95 -12.60 -1.27 -0.56
CA ARG A 95 -13.37 -2.41 -0.06
C ARG A 95 -13.00 -3.65 -0.85
N VAL A 96 -12.42 -4.63 -0.18
CA VAL A 96 -11.91 -5.84 -0.81
C VAL A 96 -13.01 -6.89 -0.90
N THR A 97 -13.31 -7.34 -2.12
CA THR A 97 -14.34 -8.35 -2.39
C THR A 97 -13.76 -9.74 -2.59
N SER A 98 -12.50 -9.84 -2.99
CA SER A 98 -11.74 -11.09 -3.08
C SER A 98 -10.33 -10.82 -2.56
N PRO A 99 -9.67 -11.76 -1.87
CA PRO A 99 -8.35 -11.51 -1.26
C PRO A 99 -7.40 -10.84 -2.24
N LEU A 100 -6.89 -9.67 -1.85
CA LEU A 100 -6.17 -8.77 -2.74
C LEU A 100 -4.67 -8.94 -2.56
N ARG A 101 -3.93 -8.98 -3.67
CA ARG A 101 -2.48 -8.95 -3.69
C ARG A 101 -2.00 -7.83 -4.61
N LEU A 102 -1.21 -6.93 -4.05
CA LEU A 102 -0.76 -5.71 -4.71
C LEU A 102 0.75 -5.60 -4.66
N VAL A 103 1.32 -4.97 -5.68
CA VAL A 103 2.64 -4.35 -5.60
C VAL A 103 2.44 -2.85 -5.44
N CYS A 104 2.95 -2.27 -4.36
CA CYS A 104 2.77 -0.87 -4.02
C CYS A 104 4.11 -0.14 -4.03
N VAL A 105 4.13 1.02 -4.66
CA VAL A 105 5.30 1.90 -4.71
C VAL A 105 4.94 3.23 -4.06
N PHE A 106 5.81 3.73 -3.18
CA PHE A 106 5.66 5.04 -2.53
C PHE A 106 6.85 5.94 -2.84
N ASN A 107 6.56 7.20 -3.09
CA ASN A 107 7.53 8.29 -3.21
C ASN A 107 7.01 9.51 -2.41
N PRO A 108 7.73 10.06 -1.46
CA PRO A 108 9.05 9.62 -0.94
C PRO A 108 9.02 8.19 -0.40
N PRO A 109 10.19 7.53 -0.34
CA PRO A 109 10.24 6.15 0.14
C PRO A 109 9.84 6.04 1.61
N LEU A 110 9.10 4.97 1.95
CA LEU A 110 8.81 4.62 3.33
C LEU A 110 10.07 4.13 4.04
N THR A 111 10.11 4.32 5.37
CA THR A 111 11.18 3.76 6.21
C THR A 111 11.10 2.23 6.29
N GLY A 112 9.90 1.69 6.09
CA GLY A 112 9.60 0.26 6.16
C GLY A 112 8.87 -0.15 7.43
N ARG A 113 8.61 0.79 8.34
CA ARG A 113 7.97 0.52 9.64
C ARG A 113 6.66 1.26 9.84
N GLU A 114 6.23 2.05 8.86
CA GLU A 114 5.02 2.85 8.98
C GLU A 114 3.77 1.99 9.12
N THR A 115 2.86 2.46 9.98
CA THR A 115 1.47 2.01 10.04
C THR A 115 0.56 3.22 9.88
N HIS A 116 -0.68 2.98 9.49
CA HIS A 116 -1.62 4.07 9.26
C HIS A 116 -1.96 4.82 10.54
N ASP A 117 -2.03 6.15 10.45
CA ASP A 117 -2.58 6.99 11.51
C ASP A 117 -4.11 6.99 11.48
N ALA A 118 -4.75 7.82 12.33
CA ALA A 118 -6.20 7.87 12.44
C ALA A 118 -6.90 8.35 11.16
N GLU A 119 -6.18 9.04 10.26
CA GLU A 119 -6.69 9.52 8.98
C GLU A 119 -6.44 8.54 7.82
N GLY A 120 -5.82 7.40 8.08
CA GLY A 120 -5.45 6.45 7.03
C GLY A 120 -4.25 6.90 6.22
N SER A 121 -3.36 7.68 6.82
CA SER A 121 -2.15 8.21 6.21
C SER A 121 -0.91 7.64 6.89
N TYR A 122 0.22 7.75 6.24
CA TYR A 122 1.52 7.54 6.86
C TYR A 122 2.14 8.91 7.20
N LEU A 123 2.79 9.01 8.36
CA LEU A 123 3.57 10.20 8.70
C LEU A 123 4.76 10.33 7.74
N PRO A 124 5.20 11.57 7.44
CA PRO A 124 6.40 11.73 6.64
C PRO A 124 7.60 11.12 7.35
N ALA A 125 8.49 10.51 6.56
CA ALA A 125 9.74 9.99 7.11
C ALA A 125 10.57 11.15 7.66
N THR A 126 11.05 10.99 8.89
CA THR A 126 11.95 11.94 9.53
C THR A 126 13.36 11.35 9.59
N ASP A 127 14.34 12.21 9.45
CA ASP A 127 15.75 11.81 9.53
C ASP A 127 16.19 11.62 10.98
#